data_624c7049decedbacbb4cecfdaa5c868b
#
_entry.id   624c7049decedbacbb4cecfdaa5c868b
#
_cell.length_a   1.000
_cell.length_b   1.000
_cell.length_c   1.000
_cell.angle_alpha   90.00
_cell.angle_beta   90.00
_cell.angle_gamma   90.00
#
_symmetry.space_group_name_H-M   'P 1'
#
loop_
_entity.id
_entity.type
_entity.pdbx_description
1 polymer ?
#
loop_
_entity_poly.entity_id
_entity_poly.type
_entity_poly.pdbx_seq_one_letter_code
_entity_poly.pdbx_strand_id
1 'polypeptide(L)'
;YRFDRAPELAFLEQNMFRYNGRVYRDEPENIEIYCGITPKEELQFIAAEILRLTREQGIRYRDIAVVSADIDTYGMLAANIFEQNDIPAFVDYKRNIMNNPMIEFMRSGIAVIESGYSYESMFRFLRSGITAITPNETDLLENYCLALGIRGRKRWYSQWAVSYTHLRAHETSQDLV
;
A
#
# COMPACT_ATOMS: atom_id res chain seq x y z
N TYR A 1 -29.06 29.00 12.96
CA TYR A 1 -27.79 28.54 13.58
C TYR A 1 -27.48 27.12 13.16
N ARG A 2 -26.19 26.75 13.18
CA ARG A 2 -25.68 25.48 12.59
C ARG A 2 -26.26 24.23 13.26
N PHE A 3 -26.58 24.29 14.53
CA PHE A 3 -27.05 23.16 15.35
C PHE A 3 -28.41 23.42 16.04
N ASP A 4 -29.31 24.20 15.43
CA ASP A 4 -30.63 24.50 16.05
C ASP A 4 -31.49 23.26 16.33
N ARG A 5 -31.24 22.16 15.55
CA ARG A 5 -31.95 20.88 15.69
C ARG A 5 -31.18 19.82 16.44
N ALA A 6 -29.97 20.13 16.94
CA ALA A 6 -29.12 19.19 17.66
C ALA A 6 -28.39 19.93 18.78
N PRO A 7 -29.06 20.24 19.88
CA PRO A 7 -28.54 21.04 20.99
C PRO A 7 -27.30 20.39 21.64
N GLU A 8 -27.20 19.07 21.65
CA GLU A 8 -26.04 18.33 22.11
C GLU A 8 -24.78 18.61 21.26
N LEU A 9 -24.92 18.77 19.94
CA LEU A 9 -23.81 19.15 19.06
C LEU A 9 -23.39 20.60 19.30
N ALA A 10 -24.36 21.51 19.56
CA ALA A 10 -24.08 22.89 19.95
C ALA A 10 -23.34 22.93 21.29
N PHE A 11 -23.73 22.11 22.24
CA PHE A 11 -23.06 22.00 23.53
C PHE A 11 -21.64 21.46 23.37
N LEU A 12 -21.45 20.43 22.55
CA LEU A 12 -20.15 19.85 22.26
C LEU A 12 -19.20 20.89 21.61
N GLU A 13 -19.67 21.62 20.58
CA GLU A 13 -18.88 22.68 19.92
C GLU A 13 -18.45 23.77 20.90
N GLN A 14 -19.33 24.16 21.83
CA GLN A 14 -19.02 25.23 22.78
C GLN A 14 -18.09 24.80 23.90
N ASN A 15 -18.05 23.53 24.26
CA ASN A 15 -17.33 23.04 25.45
C ASN A 15 -16.16 22.10 25.16
N MET A 16 -16.07 21.54 23.94
CA MET A 16 -14.96 20.67 23.55
C MET A 16 -13.61 21.41 23.73
N PHE A 17 -12.67 20.76 24.37
CA PHE A 17 -11.33 21.25 24.70
C PHE A 17 -11.24 22.48 25.65
N ARG A 18 -12.33 22.86 26.30
CA ARG A 18 -12.33 24.03 27.20
C ARG A 18 -12.13 23.68 28.67
N TYR A 19 -12.11 22.42 29.06
CA TYR A 19 -11.88 21.92 30.43
C TYR A 19 -12.73 22.65 31.50
N ASN A 20 -13.94 23.07 31.17
CA ASN A 20 -14.79 23.86 32.03
C ASN A 20 -15.72 23.04 32.94
N GLY A 21 -15.58 21.69 32.90
CA GLY A 21 -16.37 20.77 33.73
C GLY A 21 -17.87 20.77 33.48
N ARG A 22 -18.36 21.40 32.41
CA ARG A 22 -19.78 21.39 32.06
C ARG A 22 -20.19 20.02 31.53
N VAL A 23 -21.35 19.58 31.94
CA VAL A 23 -21.95 18.31 31.55
C VAL A 23 -23.25 18.55 30.83
N TYR A 24 -23.47 17.93 29.68
CA TYR A 24 -24.77 17.88 29.03
C TYR A 24 -25.69 16.98 29.87
N ARG A 25 -26.91 17.44 30.18
CA ARG A 25 -27.78 16.76 31.11
C ARG A 25 -28.88 15.93 30.48
N ASP A 26 -29.22 16.28 29.23
CA ASP A 26 -30.25 15.57 28.49
C ASP A 26 -29.64 14.37 27.77
N GLU A 27 -30.44 13.41 27.35
CA GLU A 27 -29.98 12.26 26.59
C GLU A 27 -29.61 12.68 25.15
N PRO A 28 -28.40 12.44 24.68
CA PRO A 28 -28.00 12.85 23.34
C PRO A 28 -28.57 11.87 22.31
N GLU A 29 -29.32 12.37 21.34
CA GLU A 29 -29.94 11.59 20.27
C GLU A 29 -29.05 11.51 18.99
N ASN A 30 -28.17 12.51 18.79
CA ASN A 30 -27.37 12.64 17.58
C ASN A 30 -25.88 12.38 17.80
N ILE A 31 -25.49 11.76 18.90
CA ILE A 31 -24.12 11.40 19.22
C ILE A 31 -24.08 9.94 19.67
N GLU A 32 -23.30 9.15 18.98
CA GLU A 32 -23.01 7.75 19.33
C GLU A 32 -21.51 7.57 19.52
N ILE A 33 -21.12 6.80 20.52
CA ILE A 33 -19.72 6.46 20.78
C ILE A 33 -19.56 4.95 20.64
N TYR A 34 -18.73 4.54 19.71
CA TYR A 34 -18.35 3.15 19.52
C TYR A 34 -16.84 2.98 19.77
N CYS A 35 -16.47 1.86 20.36
CA CYS A 35 -15.07 1.49 20.58
C CYS A 35 -14.86 0.08 20.06
N GLY A 36 -14.12 -0.06 18.98
CA GLY A 36 -13.69 -1.35 18.44
C GLY A 36 -12.39 -1.83 19.09
N ILE A 37 -12.14 -3.12 19.08
CA ILE A 37 -10.88 -3.72 19.55
C ILE A 37 -9.75 -3.48 18.54
N THR A 38 -10.12 -3.38 17.25
CA THR A 38 -9.17 -3.20 16.14
C THR A 38 -9.66 -2.09 15.21
N PRO A 39 -8.74 -1.41 14.49
CA PRO A 39 -9.10 -0.45 13.44
C PRO A 39 -10.04 -1.03 12.38
N LYS A 40 -9.92 -2.32 12.10
CA LYS A 40 -10.80 -3.01 11.17
C LYS A 40 -12.24 -3.09 11.67
N GLU A 41 -12.44 -3.42 12.94
CA GLU A 41 -13.79 -3.47 13.55
C GLU A 41 -14.44 -2.08 13.62
N GLU A 42 -13.68 -1.05 13.95
CA GLU A 42 -14.16 0.34 13.92
C GLU A 42 -14.66 0.73 12.53
N LEU A 43 -13.89 0.43 11.50
CA LEU A 43 -14.26 0.73 10.12
C LEU A 43 -15.44 -0.13 9.62
N GLN A 44 -15.55 -1.38 10.07
CA GLN A 44 -16.71 -2.22 9.75
C GLN A 44 -18.00 -1.68 10.40
N PHE A 45 -17.90 -1.20 11.65
CA PHE A 45 -19.02 -0.52 12.32
C PHE A 45 -19.39 0.76 11.56
N ILE A 46 -18.41 1.60 11.19
CA ILE A 46 -18.65 2.82 10.43
C ILE A 46 -19.33 2.50 9.08
N ALA A 47 -18.88 1.47 8.38
CA ALA A 47 -19.48 1.05 7.11
C ALA A 47 -20.96 0.61 7.31
N ALA A 48 -21.25 -0.16 8.35
CA ALA A 48 -22.60 -0.58 8.67
C ALA A 48 -23.49 0.64 9.00
N GLU A 49 -22.97 1.59 9.75
CA GLU A 49 -23.69 2.81 10.12
C GLU A 49 -23.95 3.71 8.91
N ILE A 50 -22.98 3.87 8.00
CA ILE A 50 -23.17 4.59 6.73
C ILE A 50 -24.31 3.95 5.92
N LEU A 51 -24.34 2.62 5.83
CA LEU A 51 -25.39 1.90 5.13
C LEU A 51 -26.75 2.05 5.81
N ARG A 52 -26.80 2.04 7.15
CA ARG A 52 -28.01 2.29 7.92
C ARG A 52 -28.55 3.69 7.65
N LEU A 53 -27.70 4.70 7.78
CA LEU A 53 -28.07 6.11 7.56
C LEU A 53 -28.60 6.36 6.15
N THR A 54 -27.98 5.73 5.15
CA THR A 54 -28.40 5.92 3.75
C THR A 54 -29.70 5.18 3.43
N ARG A 55 -29.90 3.96 3.97
CA ARG A 55 -31.07 3.13 3.67
C ARG A 55 -32.30 3.51 4.50
N GLU A 56 -32.11 3.81 5.78
CA GLU A 56 -33.21 4.06 6.70
C GLU A 56 -33.57 5.54 6.79
N GLN A 57 -32.57 6.42 6.76
CA GLN A 57 -32.78 7.86 6.92
C GLN A 57 -32.70 8.64 5.61
N GLY A 58 -32.33 7.99 4.50
CA GLY A 58 -32.22 8.62 3.19
C GLY A 58 -31.08 9.65 3.07
N ILE A 59 -30.09 9.60 3.97
CA ILE A 59 -28.91 10.47 3.92
C ILE A 59 -28.07 10.06 2.72
N ARG A 60 -27.61 11.04 1.93
CA ARG A 60 -26.79 10.76 0.75
C ARG A 60 -25.35 10.55 1.14
N TYR A 61 -24.64 9.64 0.49
CA TYR A 61 -23.21 9.40 0.73
C TYR A 61 -22.36 10.68 0.72
N ARG A 62 -22.66 11.61 -0.18
CA ARG A 62 -21.96 12.91 -0.26
C ARG A 62 -22.13 13.83 0.93
N ASP A 63 -23.13 13.56 1.78
CA ASP A 63 -23.42 14.36 2.96
C ASP A 63 -22.81 13.73 4.23
N ILE A 64 -22.07 12.60 4.08
CA ILE A 64 -21.39 11.88 5.15
C ILE A 64 -19.89 12.10 5.02
N ALA A 65 -19.23 12.43 6.13
CA ALA A 65 -17.79 12.54 6.22
C ALA A 65 -17.24 11.65 7.33
N VAL A 66 -16.19 10.92 7.04
CA VAL A 66 -15.41 10.13 8.00
C VAL A 66 -14.07 10.82 8.19
N VAL A 67 -13.71 11.15 9.42
CA VAL A 67 -12.48 11.87 9.76
C VAL A 67 -11.61 10.99 10.64
N SER A 68 -10.33 10.86 10.29
CA SER A 68 -9.34 10.16 11.09
C SER A 68 -8.13 11.05 11.35
N ALA A 69 -7.56 10.97 12.54
CA ALA A 69 -6.29 11.61 12.88
C ALA A 69 -5.08 10.79 12.39
N ASP A 70 -5.26 9.48 12.15
CA ASP A 70 -4.24 8.55 11.67
C ASP A 70 -4.65 7.95 10.32
N ILE A 71 -4.46 8.73 9.27
CA ILE A 71 -4.82 8.31 7.91
C ILE A 71 -3.91 7.20 7.37
N ASP A 72 -2.69 7.08 7.89
CA ASP A 72 -1.73 6.06 7.43
C ASP A 72 -2.20 4.65 7.84
N THR A 73 -2.74 4.52 9.05
CA THR A 73 -3.32 3.25 9.53
C THR A 73 -4.69 2.97 8.92
N TYR A 74 -5.57 3.98 8.89
CA TYR A 74 -6.97 3.79 8.51
C TYR A 74 -7.26 3.89 7.02
N GLY A 75 -6.47 4.67 6.26
CA GLY A 75 -6.80 5.04 4.88
C GLY A 75 -6.96 3.85 3.93
N MET A 76 -6.01 2.92 3.92
CA MET A 76 -6.07 1.74 3.07
C MET A 76 -7.17 0.76 3.52
N LEU A 77 -7.33 0.58 4.84
CA LEU A 77 -8.37 -0.26 5.40
C LEU A 77 -9.77 0.28 5.07
N ALA A 78 -9.96 1.59 5.20
CA ALA A 78 -11.21 2.26 4.87
C ALA A 78 -11.55 2.10 3.39
N ALA A 79 -10.59 2.33 2.48
CA ALA A 79 -10.80 2.14 1.05
C ALA A 79 -11.29 0.72 0.73
N ASN A 80 -10.62 -0.30 1.28
CA ASN A 80 -10.98 -1.70 1.05
C ASN A 80 -12.34 -2.08 1.66
N ILE A 81 -12.63 -1.63 2.89
CA ILE A 81 -13.89 -1.96 3.56
C ILE A 81 -15.08 -1.26 2.88
N PHE A 82 -14.90 -0.01 2.47
CA PHE A 82 -15.96 0.72 1.77
C PHE A 82 -16.23 0.12 0.38
N GLU A 83 -15.18 -0.27 -0.37
CA GLU A 83 -15.32 -0.97 -1.64
C GLU A 83 -16.04 -2.32 -1.47
N GLN A 84 -15.71 -3.12 -0.45
CA GLN A 84 -16.37 -4.40 -0.16
C GLN A 84 -17.86 -4.25 0.20
N ASN A 85 -18.27 -3.09 0.66
CA ASN A 85 -19.65 -2.79 1.03
C ASN A 85 -20.39 -1.91 0.00
N ASP A 86 -19.82 -1.71 -1.20
CA ASP A 86 -20.38 -0.86 -2.27
C ASP A 86 -20.64 0.59 -1.82
N ILE A 87 -19.84 1.10 -0.88
CA ILE A 87 -19.93 2.48 -0.40
C ILE A 87 -19.03 3.36 -1.27
N PRO A 88 -19.59 4.28 -2.09
CA PRO A 88 -18.81 5.19 -2.91
C PRO A 88 -18.12 6.23 -2.02
N ALA A 89 -16.84 6.05 -1.77
CA ALA A 89 -16.06 6.93 -0.91
C ALA A 89 -14.81 7.45 -1.63
N PHE A 90 -14.48 8.72 -1.38
CA PHE A 90 -13.18 9.27 -1.69
C PHE A 90 -12.33 9.26 -0.41
N VAL A 91 -11.21 8.55 -0.43
CA VAL A 91 -10.28 8.48 0.70
C VAL A 91 -9.03 9.27 0.36
N ASP A 92 -8.83 10.40 1.04
CA ASP A 92 -7.68 11.28 0.84
C ASP A 92 -6.47 10.78 1.64
N TYR A 93 -5.75 9.81 1.09
CA TYR A 93 -4.49 9.35 1.68
C TYR A 93 -3.38 9.27 0.62
N LYS A 94 -2.15 9.52 1.06
CA LYS A 94 -0.97 9.46 0.20
C LYS A 94 -0.56 8.00 -0.02
N ARG A 95 -0.68 7.51 -1.23
CA ARG A 95 -0.12 6.20 -1.58
C ARG A 95 1.38 6.30 -1.76
N ASN A 96 2.11 5.44 -1.08
CA ASN A 96 3.53 5.31 -1.35
C ASN A 96 3.72 4.62 -2.71
N ILE A 97 4.19 5.37 -3.69
CA ILE A 97 4.43 4.87 -5.05
C ILE A 97 5.71 4.06 -5.19
N MET A 98 6.56 4.02 -4.15
CA MET A 98 7.87 3.37 -4.21
C MET A 98 7.80 1.86 -4.45
N ASN A 99 6.68 1.23 -4.05
CA ASN A 99 6.42 -0.19 -4.29
C ASN A 99 5.74 -0.47 -5.65
N ASN A 100 5.54 0.56 -6.47
CA ASN A 100 4.98 0.38 -7.81
C ASN A 100 6.07 -0.20 -8.74
N PRO A 101 5.82 -1.33 -9.45
CA PRO A 101 6.81 -1.96 -10.31
C PRO A 101 7.38 -1.01 -11.38
N MET A 102 6.57 -0.10 -11.93
CA MET A 102 7.03 0.88 -12.92
C MET A 102 8.02 1.88 -12.31
N ILE A 103 7.75 2.35 -11.09
CA ILE A 103 8.67 3.26 -10.38
C ILE A 103 9.98 2.55 -10.07
N GLU A 104 9.89 1.29 -9.62
CA GLU A 104 11.09 0.48 -9.35
C GLU A 104 11.89 0.20 -10.63
N PHE A 105 11.23 -0.09 -11.74
CA PHE A 105 11.87 -0.24 -13.05
C PHE A 105 12.64 1.03 -13.46
N MET A 106 11.99 2.20 -13.39
CA MET A 106 12.65 3.46 -13.74
C MET A 106 13.83 3.78 -12.82
N ARG A 107 13.66 3.64 -11.52
CA ARG A 107 14.70 3.90 -10.52
C ARG A 107 15.89 2.96 -10.67
N SER A 108 15.63 1.67 -10.81
CA SER A 108 16.68 0.68 -11.00
C SER A 108 17.40 0.88 -12.32
N GLY A 109 16.69 1.27 -13.40
CA GLY A 109 17.29 1.62 -14.67
C GLY A 109 18.26 2.81 -14.58
N ILE A 110 17.90 3.86 -13.86
CA ILE A 110 18.78 4.99 -13.57
C ILE A 110 19.98 4.52 -12.73
N ALA A 111 19.73 3.72 -11.68
CA ALA A 111 20.77 3.20 -10.82
C ALA A 111 21.80 2.32 -11.56
N VAL A 112 21.40 1.59 -12.60
CA VAL A 112 22.32 0.85 -13.48
C VAL A 112 23.36 1.78 -14.11
N ILE A 113 22.92 2.92 -14.61
CA ILE A 113 23.81 3.89 -15.27
C ILE A 113 24.72 4.56 -14.24
N GLU A 114 24.16 5.04 -13.14
CA GLU A 114 24.90 5.71 -12.05
C GLU A 114 25.97 4.82 -11.43
N SER A 115 25.65 3.56 -11.17
CA SER A 115 26.57 2.60 -10.56
C SER A 115 27.60 2.01 -11.53
N GLY A 116 27.56 2.42 -12.80
CA GLY A 116 28.44 1.88 -13.83
C GLY A 116 28.17 0.41 -14.12
N TYR A 117 26.92 -0.02 -14.12
CA TYR A 117 26.46 -1.39 -14.36
C TYR A 117 26.94 -2.36 -13.27
N SER A 118 26.76 -1.96 -12.02
CA SER A 118 27.06 -2.86 -10.90
C SER A 118 26.14 -4.10 -10.94
N TYR A 119 26.62 -5.20 -10.37
CA TYR A 119 25.87 -6.45 -10.29
C TYR A 119 24.49 -6.23 -9.63
N GLU A 120 24.46 -5.57 -8.49
CA GLU A 120 23.24 -5.34 -7.72
C GLU A 120 22.21 -4.50 -8.48
N SER A 121 22.65 -3.41 -9.12
CA SER A 121 21.74 -2.54 -9.88
C SER A 121 21.17 -3.23 -11.12
N MET A 122 21.97 -4.03 -11.81
CA MET A 122 21.54 -4.79 -12.98
C MET A 122 20.47 -5.83 -12.60
N PHE A 123 20.69 -6.65 -11.57
CA PHE A 123 19.72 -7.67 -11.20
C PHE A 123 18.49 -7.09 -10.51
N ARG A 124 18.61 -5.98 -9.82
CA ARG A 124 17.46 -5.22 -9.34
C ARG A 124 16.58 -4.71 -10.50
N PHE A 125 17.20 -4.20 -11.56
CA PHE A 125 16.51 -3.78 -12.77
C PHE A 125 15.80 -4.95 -13.47
N LEU A 126 16.50 -6.06 -13.69
CA LEU A 126 15.95 -7.24 -14.34
C LEU A 126 14.79 -7.87 -13.55
N ARG A 127 14.84 -7.81 -12.21
CA ARG A 127 13.81 -8.34 -11.32
C ARG A 127 12.63 -7.38 -11.07
N SER A 128 12.59 -6.24 -11.74
CA SER A 128 11.47 -5.27 -11.60
C SER A 128 10.12 -5.82 -12.09
N GLY A 129 10.11 -6.92 -12.83
CA GLY A 129 8.90 -7.56 -13.37
C GLY A 129 8.34 -6.91 -14.64
N ILE A 130 9.02 -5.88 -15.19
CA ILE A 130 8.59 -5.18 -16.41
C ILE A 130 9.51 -5.50 -17.60
N THR A 131 10.67 -6.08 -17.33
CA THR A 131 11.59 -6.54 -18.37
C THR A 131 11.00 -7.71 -19.16
N ALA A 132 11.45 -7.90 -20.41
CA ALA A 132 11.02 -9.03 -21.23
C ALA A 132 11.58 -10.39 -20.76
N ILE A 133 12.42 -10.40 -19.73
CA ILE A 133 13.11 -11.59 -19.20
C ILE A 133 12.26 -12.16 -18.05
N THR A 134 12.04 -13.46 -18.08
CA THR A 134 11.31 -14.17 -17.02
C THR A 134 12.14 -14.28 -15.74
N PRO A 135 11.52 -14.52 -14.57
CA PRO A 135 12.24 -14.75 -13.31
C PRO A 135 13.28 -15.89 -13.41
N ASN A 136 12.91 -17.01 -14.04
CA ASN A 136 13.81 -18.16 -14.22
C ASN A 136 15.03 -17.82 -15.11
N GLU A 137 14.81 -17.07 -16.19
CA GLU A 137 15.92 -16.60 -17.04
C GLU A 137 16.80 -15.60 -16.31
N THR A 138 16.20 -14.75 -15.46
CA THR A 138 16.97 -13.83 -14.62
C THR A 138 17.88 -14.56 -13.64
N ASP A 139 17.36 -15.61 -12.98
CA ASP A 139 18.15 -16.42 -12.04
C ASP A 139 19.26 -17.20 -12.75
N LEU A 140 18.98 -17.74 -13.95
CA LEU A 140 19.99 -18.40 -14.78
C LEU A 140 21.10 -17.43 -15.19
N LEU A 141 20.72 -16.23 -15.64
CA LEU A 141 21.66 -15.17 -16.02
C LEU A 141 22.47 -14.71 -14.80
N GLU A 142 21.87 -14.62 -13.63
CA GLU A 142 22.56 -14.24 -12.40
C GLU A 142 23.64 -15.24 -12.03
N ASN A 143 23.31 -16.53 -12.03
CA ASN A 143 24.26 -17.61 -11.77
C ASN A 143 25.43 -17.60 -12.78
N TYR A 144 25.13 -17.35 -14.04
CA TYR A 144 26.13 -17.23 -15.09
C TYR A 144 27.04 -16.02 -14.84
N CYS A 145 26.49 -14.86 -14.53
CA CYS A 145 27.25 -13.65 -14.23
C CYS A 145 28.14 -13.80 -13.00
N LEU A 146 27.67 -14.53 -11.97
CA LEU A 146 28.43 -14.83 -10.77
C LEU A 146 29.63 -15.76 -11.11
N ALA A 147 29.39 -16.82 -11.86
CA ALA A 147 30.42 -17.78 -12.23
C ALA A 147 31.55 -17.16 -13.06
N LEU A 148 31.24 -16.21 -13.95
CA LEU A 148 32.18 -15.56 -14.82
C LEU A 148 32.70 -14.20 -14.31
N GLY A 149 32.22 -13.72 -13.16
CA GLY A 149 32.61 -12.44 -12.58
C GLY A 149 32.22 -11.25 -13.46
N ILE A 150 31.04 -11.30 -14.11
CA ILE A 150 30.58 -10.24 -15.00
C ILE A 150 30.05 -9.08 -14.14
N ARG A 151 30.83 -8.01 -14.10
CA ARG A 151 30.51 -6.77 -13.37
C ARG A 151 31.02 -5.56 -14.15
N GLY A 152 30.25 -4.47 -14.07
CA GLY A 152 30.62 -3.18 -14.64
C GLY A 152 30.51 -3.13 -16.17
N ARG A 153 30.41 -1.90 -16.65
CA ARG A 153 30.05 -1.58 -18.03
C ARG A 153 30.90 -2.35 -19.08
N LYS A 154 32.22 -2.43 -18.90
CA LYS A 154 33.07 -3.09 -19.86
C LYS A 154 32.76 -4.57 -20.05
N ARG A 155 32.45 -5.27 -18.96
CA ARG A 155 32.10 -6.70 -18.99
C ARG A 155 30.74 -6.96 -19.60
N TRP A 156 29.75 -6.12 -19.30
CA TRP A 156 28.42 -6.22 -19.88
C TRP A 156 28.37 -6.00 -21.39
N TYR A 157 29.28 -5.16 -21.94
CA TYR A 157 29.38 -4.90 -23.38
C TYR A 157 30.39 -5.79 -24.08
N SER A 158 31.16 -6.60 -23.37
CA SER A 158 32.10 -7.54 -23.99
C SER A 158 31.43 -8.84 -24.42
N GLN A 159 32.03 -9.53 -25.36
CA GLN A 159 31.58 -10.86 -25.74
C GLN A 159 31.86 -11.85 -24.60
N TRP A 160 30.82 -12.52 -24.12
CA TRP A 160 30.95 -13.49 -23.04
C TRP A 160 31.38 -14.84 -23.60
N ALA A 161 32.44 -15.41 -23.07
CA ALA A 161 32.91 -16.72 -23.48
C ALA A 161 31.93 -17.79 -22.94
N VAL A 162 31.30 -18.53 -23.83
CA VAL A 162 30.51 -19.71 -23.47
C VAL A 162 31.51 -20.83 -23.15
N SER A 163 31.85 -20.97 -21.87
CA SER A 163 32.62 -22.12 -21.40
C SER A 163 31.66 -23.29 -21.23
N TYR A 164 31.55 -24.15 -22.23
CA TYR A 164 30.75 -25.37 -22.20
C TYR A 164 31.17 -26.35 -21.08
N THR A 165 32.27 -26.14 -20.42
CA THR A 165 32.85 -27.06 -19.43
C THR A 165 32.19 -26.97 -18.05
N HIS A 166 31.54 -25.87 -17.70
CA HIS A 166 30.90 -25.74 -16.37
C HIS A 166 29.39 -26.07 -16.31
N LEU A 167 28.70 -26.07 -17.44
CA LEU A 167 27.27 -26.46 -17.46
C LEU A 167 27.08 -27.98 -17.40
N ARG A 168 28.07 -28.78 -17.78
CA ARG A 168 27.99 -30.25 -17.70
C ARG A 168 28.22 -30.82 -16.28
N ALA A 169 28.81 -30.09 -15.38
CA ALA A 169 29.11 -30.56 -14.03
C ALA A 169 27.88 -30.65 -13.12
N HIS A 170 26.76 -29.96 -13.44
CA HIS A 170 25.53 -30.00 -12.67
C HIS A 170 24.51 -31.05 -13.14
N GLU A 171 24.60 -31.49 -14.41
CA GLU A 171 23.67 -32.52 -14.92
C GLU A 171 24.10 -33.97 -14.56
N THR A 172 25.35 -34.18 -14.24
CA THR A 172 25.84 -35.55 -13.92
C THR A 172 25.69 -35.95 -12.46
N SER A 173 25.23 -35.06 -11.58
CA SER A 173 25.00 -35.38 -10.14
C SER A 173 23.60 -35.86 -9.82
N GLN A 174 22.65 -35.84 -10.77
CA GLN A 174 21.27 -36.28 -10.54
C GLN A 174 20.94 -37.68 -11.08
N ASP A 175 21.87 -38.32 -11.82
CA ASP A 175 21.62 -39.65 -12.41
C ASP A 175 22.29 -40.83 -11.65
N LEU A 176 22.69 -40.63 -10.40
CA LEU A 176 23.21 -41.70 -9.56
C LEU A 176 22.52 -41.76 -8.19
N VAL A 177 21.25 -42.20 -8.17
CA VAL A 177 20.62 -42.97 -7.07
C VAL A 177 19.58 -43.87 -7.68
#